data_eb0b64c99576b7de2000702b2b873ef2
#
_entry.id   eb0b64c99576b7de2000702b2b873ef2
#
_cell.length_a   1.000
_cell.length_b   1.000
_cell.length_c   1.000
_cell.angle_alpha   90.00
_cell.angle_beta   90.00
_cell.angle_gamma   90.00
#
_symmetry.space_group_name_H-M   'P 1'
#
loop_
_entity.id
_entity.type
_entity.pdbx_description
1 polymer ?
#
loop_
_entity_poly.entity_id
_entity_poly.type
_entity_poly.pdbx_seq_one_letter_code
_entity_poly.pdbx_strand_id
1 'polypeptide(L)'
;MSHKKLTSARIVGSGLIGTSIGLGLVQRGVQVQMVDLDVKAQSLANDLVGGVSISNPDLVVLAMPTSQLAAVIREENQLNPKSTFIDVGSVKNEVVLHVETISGLSKRFLPTHPMAGREIGGASSARADLFQGRSWILTPSVDLDSASRQLVLELIEDLGATPIELSALDHDRAVARISHLPQIASSLIAKQLTGTPPEWMELAGQGLRDTTRIAGSDESLWKEIIYSNRRELQQLLVNLQNDVQSMIDSLEDPQQIAQLIAQGRIGKALIPGKHGGKAREYFYLPIVIDDKPGQLGAIFNECAAMDVNVEDLNIEHSPGQLSALITLALSESDAEKLSIHLTSIGWNVHPIRK
;
A
#
# COMPACT_ATOMS: atom_id res chain seq x y z
N MET A 1 8.34 35.57 0.29
CA MET A 1 8.80 35.11 -1.04
C MET A 1 7.59 34.52 -1.71
N SER A 2 7.28 34.87 -2.96
CA SER A 2 6.14 34.31 -3.69
C SER A 2 6.43 32.84 -3.93
N HIS A 3 5.60 31.93 -3.37
CA HIS A 3 5.71 30.51 -3.64
C HIS A 3 5.35 30.26 -5.10
N LYS A 4 6.20 29.53 -5.82
CA LYS A 4 5.94 29.16 -7.20
C LYS A 4 4.93 27.99 -7.16
N LYS A 5 3.69 28.26 -7.50
CA LYS A 5 2.64 27.23 -7.60
C LYS A 5 2.98 26.24 -8.72
N LEU A 6 2.74 24.95 -8.52
CA LEU A 6 2.88 23.91 -9.55
C LEU A 6 1.90 24.20 -10.70
N THR A 7 2.41 24.43 -11.91
CA THR A 7 1.60 24.74 -13.09
C THR A 7 1.79 23.72 -14.22
N SER A 8 2.91 23.01 -14.22
CA SER A 8 3.26 22.07 -15.28
C SER A 8 4.08 20.89 -14.75
N ALA A 9 3.75 19.69 -15.20
CA ALA A 9 4.46 18.45 -14.83
C ALA A 9 4.72 17.58 -16.05
N ARG A 10 5.92 17.04 -16.14
CA ARG A 10 6.31 15.96 -17.06
C ARG A 10 6.43 14.66 -16.28
N ILE A 11 5.69 13.65 -16.66
CA ILE A 11 5.66 12.35 -15.99
C ILE A 11 6.23 11.31 -16.94
N VAL A 12 7.34 10.69 -16.53
CA VAL A 12 8.04 9.64 -17.27
C VAL A 12 7.69 8.30 -16.63
N GLY A 13 6.94 7.49 -17.38
CA GLY A 13 6.31 6.26 -16.93
C GLY A 13 4.79 6.39 -16.86
N SER A 14 4.11 5.71 -17.79
CA SER A 14 2.65 5.73 -17.98
C SER A 14 1.96 4.53 -17.32
N GLY A 15 2.51 4.04 -16.22
CA GLY A 15 1.93 2.99 -15.39
C GLY A 15 0.82 3.51 -14.47
N LEU A 16 0.39 2.67 -13.53
CA LEU A 16 -0.63 3.00 -12.52
C LEU A 16 -0.30 4.29 -11.76
N ILE A 17 0.90 4.39 -11.18
CA ILE A 17 1.28 5.51 -10.30
C ILE A 17 1.44 6.80 -11.11
N GLY A 18 2.22 6.77 -12.20
CA GLY A 18 2.44 7.95 -13.04
C GLY A 18 1.16 8.53 -13.61
N THR A 19 0.28 7.67 -14.15
CA THR A 19 -1.00 8.11 -14.70
C THR A 19 -1.95 8.61 -13.61
N SER A 20 -1.95 8.00 -12.41
CA SER A 20 -2.76 8.49 -11.28
C SER A 20 -2.31 9.87 -10.80
N ILE A 21 -0.99 10.13 -10.75
CA ILE A 21 -0.46 11.48 -10.47
C ILE A 21 -0.94 12.46 -11.54
N GLY A 22 -0.83 12.09 -12.81
CA GLY A 22 -1.29 12.91 -13.93
C GLY A 22 -2.76 13.28 -13.82
N LEU A 23 -3.63 12.30 -13.56
CA LEU A 23 -5.08 12.51 -13.36
C LEU A 23 -5.38 13.47 -12.20
N GLY A 24 -4.70 13.28 -11.05
CA GLY A 24 -4.88 14.13 -9.88
C GLY A 24 -4.42 15.58 -10.14
N LEU A 25 -3.31 15.76 -10.86
CA LEU A 25 -2.78 17.07 -11.23
C LEU A 25 -3.69 17.83 -12.21
N VAL A 26 -4.20 17.14 -13.23
CA VAL A 26 -5.13 17.75 -14.20
C VAL A 26 -6.42 18.24 -13.53
N GLN A 27 -6.94 17.54 -12.54
CA GLN A 27 -8.10 18.00 -11.75
C GLN A 27 -7.79 19.31 -10.97
N ARG A 28 -6.51 19.62 -10.73
CA ARG A 28 -6.05 20.86 -10.08
C ARG A 28 -5.65 21.95 -11.08
N GLY A 29 -5.87 21.70 -12.37
CA GLY A 29 -5.54 22.65 -13.44
C GLY A 29 -4.08 22.70 -13.82
N VAL A 30 -3.27 21.73 -13.42
CA VAL A 30 -1.86 21.57 -13.82
C VAL A 30 -1.79 20.96 -15.21
N GLN A 31 -0.94 21.53 -16.08
CA GLN A 31 -0.66 20.94 -17.38
C GLN A 31 0.21 19.69 -17.21
N VAL A 32 -0.14 18.59 -17.85
CA VAL A 32 0.57 17.30 -17.72
C VAL A 32 1.01 16.78 -19.09
N GLN A 33 2.26 16.35 -19.16
CA GLN A 33 2.81 15.58 -20.28
C GLN A 33 3.16 14.17 -19.80
N MET A 34 2.60 13.15 -20.41
CA MET A 34 2.98 11.75 -20.16
C MET A 34 4.00 11.30 -21.20
N VAL A 35 5.03 10.58 -20.74
CA VAL A 35 6.09 10.01 -21.59
C VAL A 35 6.34 8.57 -21.15
N ASP A 36 6.43 7.65 -22.12
CA ASP A 36 6.75 6.24 -21.89
C ASP A 36 7.50 5.64 -23.08
N LEU A 37 8.28 4.61 -22.85
CA LEU A 37 8.90 3.81 -23.88
C LEU A 37 7.88 2.97 -24.67
N ASP A 38 6.82 2.53 -23.98
CA ASP A 38 5.66 1.89 -24.62
C ASP A 38 4.72 2.96 -25.16
N VAL A 39 4.74 3.14 -26.47
CA VAL A 39 3.91 4.12 -27.19
C VAL A 39 2.41 3.91 -26.93
N LYS A 40 1.95 2.67 -26.71
CA LYS A 40 0.54 2.38 -26.43
C LYS A 40 0.17 2.81 -25.01
N ALA A 41 1.02 2.53 -24.03
CA ALA A 41 0.83 2.99 -22.66
C ALA A 41 0.86 4.51 -22.58
N GLN A 42 1.79 5.16 -23.27
CA GLN A 42 1.86 6.63 -23.39
C GLN A 42 0.59 7.21 -24.01
N SER A 43 0.12 6.65 -25.14
CA SER A 43 -1.11 7.13 -25.81
C SER A 43 -2.31 7.05 -24.88
N LEU A 44 -2.53 5.90 -24.26
CA LEU A 44 -3.64 5.72 -23.31
C LEU A 44 -3.55 6.71 -22.15
N ALA A 45 -2.38 6.90 -21.56
CA ALA A 45 -2.20 7.83 -20.46
C ALA A 45 -2.44 9.29 -20.90
N ASN A 46 -1.97 9.70 -22.08
CA ASN A 46 -2.23 11.02 -22.62
C ASN A 46 -3.72 11.26 -22.90
N ASP A 47 -4.42 10.25 -23.43
CA ASP A 47 -5.89 10.36 -23.65
C ASP A 47 -6.63 10.56 -22.32
N LEU A 48 -6.18 9.88 -21.25
CA LEU A 48 -6.79 9.99 -19.92
C LEU A 48 -6.53 11.35 -19.25
N VAL A 49 -5.33 11.93 -19.41
CA VAL A 49 -4.96 13.19 -18.75
C VAL A 49 -5.18 14.43 -19.63
N GLY A 50 -5.61 14.28 -20.88
CA GLY A 50 -5.67 15.38 -21.84
C GLY A 50 -4.27 15.94 -22.13
N GLY A 51 -3.29 15.07 -22.34
CA GLY A 51 -1.87 15.38 -22.36
C GLY A 51 -1.46 16.43 -23.36
N VAL A 52 -0.54 17.33 -22.95
CA VAL A 52 0.02 18.41 -23.75
C VAL A 52 1.55 18.29 -23.80
N SER A 53 2.17 18.87 -24.86
CA SER A 53 3.62 18.98 -24.90
C SER A 53 4.08 20.15 -24.04
N ILE A 54 5.05 19.92 -23.15
CA ILE A 54 5.53 20.92 -22.20
C ILE A 54 7.05 21.11 -22.38
N SER A 55 7.46 22.38 -22.52
CA SER A 55 8.86 22.76 -22.45
C SER A 55 9.17 23.36 -21.09
N ASN A 56 10.23 22.92 -20.44
CA ASN A 56 10.64 23.38 -19.10
C ASN A 56 9.54 23.20 -18.03
N PRO A 57 9.09 21.99 -17.72
CA PRO A 57 8.10 21.73 -16.68
C PRO A 57 8.60 22.20 -15.31
N ASP A 58 7.70 22.57 -14.41
CA ASP A 58 8.05 22.85 -13.02
C ASP A 58 8.53 21.59 -12.30
N LEU A 59 7.91 20.48 -12.61
CA LEU A 59 8.16 19.18 -11.99
C LEU A 59 8.37 18.08 -13.04
N VAL A 60 9.37 17.22 -12.81
CA VAL A 60 9.55 15.95 -13.51
C VAL A 60 9.34 14.81 -12.54
N VAL A 61 8.39 13.94 -12.85
CA VAL A 61 8.07 12.73 -12.06
C VAL A 61 8.62 11.51 -12.77
N LEU A 62 9.48 10.75 -12.11
CA LEU A 62 10.07 9.51 -12.62
C LEU A 62 9.29 8.32 -12.05
N ALA A 63 8.40 7.75 -12.84
CA ALA A 63 7.46 6.68 -12.46
C ALA A 63 7.70 5.36 -13.22
N MET A 64 8.96 5.08 -13.55
CA MET A 64 9.39 3.83 -14.17
C MET A 64 10.10 2.90 -13.17
N PRO A 65 10.37 1.63 -13.53
CA PRO A 65 11.15 0.72 -12.69
C PRO A 65 12.52 1.28 -12.28
N THR A 66 12.94 1.01 -11.04
CA THR A 66 14.19 1.55 -10.46
C THR A 66 15.43 1.18 -11.29
N SER A 67 15.43 0.02 -11.94
CA SER A 67 16.51 -0.42 -12.83
C SER A 67 16.77 0.52 -14.03
N GLN A 68 15.78 1.28 -14.47
CA GLN A 68 15.88 2.24 -15.58
C GLN A 68 16.23 3.65 -15.12
N LEU A 69 16.07 3.93 -13.83
CA LEU A 69 16.15 5.28 -13.27
C LEU A 69 17.48 5.97 -13.58
N ALA A 70 18.60 5.26 -13.42
CA ALA A 70 19.95 5.85 -13.60
C ALA A 70 20.21 6.40 -15.02
N ALA A 71 19.62 5.79 -16.03
CA ALA A 71 19.75 6.25 -17.43
C ALA A 71 18.80 7.43 -17.66
N VAL A 72 17.54 7.27 -17.31
CA VAL A 72 16.47 8.27 -17.54
C VAL A 72 16.73 9.56 -16.78
N ILE A 73 17.21 9.49 -15.54
CA ILE A 73 17.48 10.68 -14.73
C ILE A 73 18.54 11.60 -15.38
N ARG A 74 19.56 11.02 -16.02
CA ARG A 74 20.60 11.81 -16.72
C ARG A 74 20.04 12.51 -17.94
N GLU A 75 19.23 11.82 -18.73
CA GLU A 75 18.58 12.37 -19.92
C GLU A 75 17.59 13.48 -19.53
N GLU A 76 16.68 13.21 -18.61
CA GLU A 76 15.68 14.17 -18.16
C GLU A 76 16.32 15.40 -17.47
N ASN A 77 17.43 15.20 -16.74
CA ASN A 77 18.19 16.29 -16.16
C ASN A 77 18.82 17.24 -17.20
N GLN A 78 19.28 16.69 -18.35
CA GLN A 78 19.79 17.49 -19.46
C GLN A 78 18.68 18.24 -20.18
N LEU A 79 17.53 17.57 -20.39
CA LEU A 79 16.35 18.16 -21.05
C LEU A 79 15.70 19.25 -20.19
N ASN A 80 15.67 19.07 -18.88
CA ASN A 80 14.94 19.90 -17.92
C ASN A 80 15.85 20.42 -16.79
N PRO A 81 16.89 21.21 -17.10
CA PRO A 81 17.94 21.58 -16.13
C PRO A 81 17.49 22.48 -14.99
N LYS A 82 16.27 23.02 -15.02
CA LYS A 82 15.70 23.92 -13.99
C LYS A 82 14.54 23.31 -13.22
N SER A 83 14.06 22.13 -13.64
CA SER A 83 12.91 21.48 -13.04
C SER A 83 13.26 20.85 -11.69
N THR A 84 12.29 20.80 -10.80
CA THR A 84 12.33 19.90 -9.63
C THR A 84 12.05 18.48 -10.09
N PHE A 85 12.70 17.51 -9.46
CA PHE A 85 12.54 16.08 -9.77
C PHE A 85 12.04 15.31 -8.57
N ILE A 86 11.18 14.33 -8.82
CA ILE A 86 10.87 13.26 -7.88
C ILE A 86 10.91 11.92 -8.60
N ASP A 87 11.18 10.85 -7.86
CA ASP A 87 10.80 9.50 -8.25
C ASP A 87 9.67 8.99 -7.36
N VAL A 88 9.01 7.92 -7.78
CA VAL A 88 7.94 7.25 -7.02
C VAL A 88 8.21 5.75 -6.82
N GLY A 89 9.46 5.36 -6.94
CA GLY A 89 9.89 3.97 -6.79
C GLY A 89 9.75 3.44 -5.37
N SER A 90 9.71 2.11 -5.25
CA SER A 90 9.50 1.41 -3.96
C SER A 90 10.75 1.30 -3.10
N VAL A 91 11.93 1.68 -3.59
CA VAL A 91 13.22 1.62 -2.90
C VAL A 91 13.95 2.96 -3.07
N LYS A 92 14.60 3.47 -2.04
CA LYS A 92 15.16 4.84 -2.04
C LYS A 92 16.68 4.91 -2.04
N ASN A 93 17.36 3.97 -1.38
CA ASN A 93 18.81 4.09 -1.19
C ASN A 93 19.58 4.06 -2.53
N GLU A 94 19.21 3.19 -3.46
CA GLU A 94 19.83 3.15 -4.80
C GLU A 94 19.54 4.45 -5.59
N VAL A 95 18.34 5.04 -5.44
CA VAL A 95 17.96 6.31 -6.07
C VAL A 95 18.85 7.44 -5.57
N VAL A 96 19.01 7.57 -4.26
CA VAL A 96 19.88 8.59 -3.65
C VAL A 96 21.31 8.49 -4.16
N LEU A 97 21.87 7.27 -4.17
CA LEU A 97 23.23 7.04 -4.66
C LEU A 97 23.40 7.46 -6.13
N HIS A 98 22.39 7.23 -6.98
CA HIS A 98 22.43 7.69 -8.38
C HIS A 98 22.33 9.21 -8.50
N VAL A 99 21.45 9.84 -7.74
CA VAL A 99 21.29 11.31 -7.73
C VAL A 99 22.59 12.01 -7.32
N GLU A 100 23.29 11.49 -6.31
CA GLU A 100 24.56 12.04 -5.82
C GLU A 100 25.69 11.98 -6.87
N THR A 101 25.62 11.06 -7.84
CA THR A 101 26.60 11.03 -8.94
C THR A 101 26.44 12.16 -9.95
N ILE A 102 25.33 12.91 -9.92
CA ILE A 102 25.02 13.96 -10.89
C ILE A 102 25.14 15.33 -10.20
N SER A 103 26.15 16.10 -10.60
CA SER A 103 26.46 17.40 -9.98
C SER A 103 25.26 18.33 -9.92
N GLY A 104 24.93 18.82 -8.73
CA GLY A 104 23.87 19.79 -8.45
C GLY A 104 22.44 19.26 -8.56
N LEU A 105 22.24 17.98 -8.87
CA LEU A 105 20.90 17.40 -8.96
C LEU A 105 20.27 17.20 -7.58
N SER A 106 21.05 16.85 -6.55
CA SER A 106 20.58 16.68 -5.16
C SER A 106 19.85 17.90 -4.61
N LYS A 107 20.14 19.10 -5.12
CA LYS A 107 19.46 20.35 -4.73
C LYS A 107 18.01 20.44 -5.18
N ARG A 108 17.63 19.71 -6.22
CA ARG A 108 16.31 19.79 -6.85
C ARG A 108 15.70 18.42 -7.16
N PHE A 109 16.26 17.38 -6.61
CA PHE A 109 15.69 16.02 -6.65
C PHE A 109 15.30 15.59 -5.24
N LEU A 110 14.01 15.33 -5.04
CA LEU A 110 13.50 14.77 -3.81
C LEU A 110 13.03 13.34 -4.08
N PRO A 111 13.77 12.32 -3.65
CA PRO A 111 13.31 10.93 -3.76
C PRO A 111 12.05 10.70 -2.92
N THR A 112 11.04 10.04 -3.50
CA THR A 112 9.77 9.82 -2.82
C THR A 112 9.23 8.41 -3.04
N HIS A 113 8.25 8.01 -2.22
CA HIS A 113 7.53 6.75 -2.37
C HIS A 113 6.08 6.92 -1.87
N PRO A 114 5.08 7.03 -2.75
CA PRO A 114 3.67 6.96 -2.36
C PRO A 114 3.32 5.55 -1.91
N MET A 115 2.87 5.39 -0.65
CA MET A 115 2.44 4.10 -0.10
C MET A 115 1.06 3.71 -0.64
N ALA A 116 0.97 3.61 -1.97
CA ALA A 116 -0.25 3.33 -2.70
C ALA A 116 0.02 2.35 -3.85
N GLY A 117 -0.93 1.48 -4.13
CA GLY A 117 -0.85 0.50 -5.19
C GLY A 117 -2.17 -0.22 -5.38
N ARG A 118 -2.26 -0.99 -6.46
CA ARG A 118 -3.37 -1.90 -6.77
C ARG A 118 -2.81 -3.21 -7.30
N GLU A 119 -3.60 -4.26 -7.22
CA GLU A 119 -3.23 -5.59 -7.71
C GLU A 119 -3.07 -5.62 -9.24
N ILE A 120 -3.80 -4.76 -9.94
CA ILE A 120 -3.73 -4.61 -11.40
C ILE A 120 -2.99 -3.31 -11.71
N GLY A 121 -1.90 -3.42 -12.47
CA GLY A 121 -1.07 -2.31 -12.91
C GLY A 121 -1.61 -1.63 -14.18
N GLY A 122 -0.80 -0.71 -14.73
CA GLY A 122 -1.06 -0.01 -16.00
C GLY A 122 -1.94 1.22 -15.88
N ALA A 123 -1.97 2.02 -16.96
CA ALA A 123 -2.75 3.26 -17.05
C ALA A 123 -4.26 3.03 -16.91
N SER A 124 -4.79 1.90 -17.39
CA SER A 124 -6.21 1.55 -17.31
C SER A 124 -6.74 1.41 -15.88
N SER A 125 -5.85 1.14 -14.92
CA SER A 125 -6.19 1.01 -13.50
C SER A 125 -5.95 2.29 -12.70
N ALA A 126 -5.48 3.37 -13.36
CA ALA A 126 -5.16 4.64 -12.73
C ALA A 126 -6.41 5.35 -12.20
N ARG A 127 -6.24 6.09 -11.09
CA ARG A 127 -7.30 6.87 -10.45
C ARG A 127 -6.74 8.15 -9.87
N ALA A 128 -7.47 9.25 -10.01
CA ALA A 128 -7.06 10.54 -9.46
C ALA A 128 -7.04 10.57 -7.92
N ASP A 129 -7.84 9.72 -7.27
CA ASP A 129 -7.97 9.59 -5.82
C ASP A 129 -7.08 8.48 -5.22
N LEU A 130 -6.15 7.89 -5.99
CA LEU A 130 -5.32 6.75 -5.56
C LEU A 130 -4.53 7.04 -4.28
N PHE A 131 -4.11 8.28 -4.09
CA PHE A 131 -3.24 8.70 -2.98
C PHE A 131 -4.00 9.27 -1.79
N GLN A 132 -5.31 9.47 -1.90
CA GLN A 132 -6.10 10.10 -0.86
C GLN A 132 -6.06 9.31 0.44
N GLY A 133 -5.67 10.00 1.54
CA GLY A 133 -5.49 9.40 2.86
C GLY A 133 -4.31 8.43 2.98
N ARG A 134 -3.40 8.38 1.99
CA ARG A 134 -2.22 7.51 1.99
C ARG A 134 -0.98 8.25 2.48
N SER A 135 -0.07 7.53 3.12
CA SER A 135 1.25 8.05 3.42
C SER A 135 2.08 8.19 2.14
N TRP A 136 2.85 9.27 2.05
CA TRP A 136 3.80 9.51 0.97
C TRP A 136 5.16 9.79 1.58
N ILE A 137 6.10 8.86 1.42
CA ILE A 137 7.41 8.95 2.05
C ILE A 137 8.31 9.91 1.25
N LEU A 138 9.07 10.74 1.97
CA LEU A 138 10.07 11.64 1.44
C LEU A 138 11.43 11.28 2.03
N THR A 139 12.48 11.28 1.20
CA THR A 139 13.85 11.06 1.67
C THR A 139 14.77 12.20 1.20
N PRO A 140 14.60 13.41 1.77
CA PRO A 140 15.31 14.61 1.32
C PRO A 140 16.81 14.52 1.58
N SER A 141 17.61 15.00 0.63
CA SER A 141 19.02 15.28 0.86
C SER A 141 19.19 16.53 1.72
N VAL A 142 20.35 16.67 2.39
CA VAL A 142 20.68 17.87 3.18
C VAL A 142 20.81 19.12 2.33
N ASP A 143 21.10 18.97 1.03
CA ASP A 143 21.31 20.07 0.09
C ASP A 143 20.04 20.46 -0.68
N LEU A 144 18.89 19.83 -0.41
CA LEU A 144 17.66 20.08 -1.15
C LEU A 144 17.19 21.52 -1.00
N ASP A 145 16.97 22.21 -2.12
CA ASP A 145 16.44 23.57 -2.12
C ASP A 145 15.05 23.65 -1.49
N SER A 146 14.83 24.68 -0.68
CA SER A 146 13.54 24.90 -0.03
C SER A 146 12.37 25.05 -1.02
N ALA A 147 12.63 25.66 -2.19
CA ALA A 147 11.63 25.81 -3.25
C ALA A 147 11.22 24.44 -3.84
N SER A 148 12.20 23.57 -4.11
CA SER A 148 11.95 22.20 -4.59
C SER A 148 11.19 21.37 -3.56
N ARG A 149 11.58 21.48 -2.28
CA ARG A 149 10.87 20.81 -1.18
C ARG A 149 9.41 21.26 -1.08
N GLN A 150 9.18 22.57 -1.11
CA GLN A 150 7.83 23.13 -1.01
C GLN A 150 6.94 22.71 -2.18
N LEU A 151 7.47 22.70 -3.42
CA LEU A 151 6.73 22.26 -4.60
C LEU A 151 6.25 20.80 -4.48
N VAL A 152 7.10 19.92 -3.93
CA VAL A 152 6.74 18.50 -3.73
C VAL A 152 5.74 18.33 -2.60
N LEU A 153 5.84 19.10 -1.52
CA LEU A 153 4.83 19.09 -0.45
C LEU A 153 3.46 19.53 -0.96
N GLU A 154 3.40 20.59 -1.77
CA GLU A 154 2.16 21.03 -2.41
C GLU A 154 1.57 19.94 -3.33
N LEU A 155 2.39 19.26 -4.13
CA LEU A 155 1.96 18.11 -4.91
C LEU A 155 1.29 17.05 -4.05
N ILE A 156 1.92 16.67 -2.93
CA ILE A 156 1.43 15.59 -2.06
C ILE A 156 0.11 15.99 -1.40
N GLU A 157 0.00 17.23 -0.92
CA GLU A 157 -1.24 17.78 -0.34
C GLU A 157 -2.35 17.86 -1.38
N ASP A 158 -2.04 18.33 -2.60
CA ASP A 158 -2.98 18.40 -3.72
C ASP A 158 -3.54 17.02 -4.11
N LEU A 159 -2.74 15.97 -3.97
CA LEU A 159 -3.18 14.58 -4.20
C LEU A 159 -3.85 13.94 -2.99
N GLY A 160 -4.01 14.68 -1.87
CA GLY A 160 -4.68 14.23 -0.66
C GLY A 160 -3.89 13.21 0.16
N ALA A 161 -2.57 13.13 -0.04
CA ALA A 161 -1.68 12.25 0.71
C ALA A 161 -1.05 12.97 1.91
N THR A 162 -0.48 12.19 2.85
CA THR A 162 0.20 12.72 4.03
C THR A 162 1.71 12.51 3.89
N PRO A 163 2.53 13.56 3.88
CA PRO A 163 3.98 13.43 3.77
C PRO A 163 4.60 12.88 5.08
N ILE A 164 5.55 11.96 4.94
CA ILE A 164 6.34 11.40 6.04
C ILE A 164 7.81 11.44 5.62
N GLU A 165 8.68 12.04 6.43
CA GLU A 165 10.12 12.09 6.15
C GLU A 165 10.87 10.97 6.87
N LEU A 166 11.73 10.28 6.12
CA LEU A 166 12.67 9.26 6.62
C LEU A 166 14.02 9.42 5.92
N SER A 167 15.08 8.86 6.49
CA SER A 167 16.29 8.63 5.71
C SER A 167 16.03 7.53 4.65
N ALA A 168 16.76 7.56 3.52
CA ALA A 168 16.61 6.54 2.48
C ALA A 168 16.86 5.11 3.03
N LEU A 169 17.83 4.97 3.91
CA LEU A 169 18.16 3.68 4.54
C LEU A 169 17.05 3.22 5.50
N ASP A 170 16.51 4.11 6.34
CA ASP A 170 15.42 3.75 7.24
C ASP A 170 14.12 3.44 6.48
N HIS A 171 13.87 4.17 5.36
CA HIS A 171 12.79 3.82 4.45
C HIS A 171 12.94 2.40 3.93
N ASP A 172 14.10 2.03 3.36
CA ASP A 172 14.32 0.72 2.76
C ASP A 172 14.25 -0.41 3.79
N ARG A 173 14.73 -0.17 5.01
CA ARG A 173 14.56 -1.08 6.16
C ARG A 173 13.10 -1.24 6.58
N ALA A 174 12.36 -0.15 6.60
CA ALA A 174 10.94 -0.19 6.96
C ALA A 174 10.15 -1.00 5.93
N VAL A 175 10.25 -0.66 4.62
CA VAL A 175 9.49 -1.37 3.59
C VAL A 175 9.93 -2.83 3.42
N ALA A 176 11.19 -3.15 3.71
CA ALA A 176 11.65 -4.54 3.77
C ALA A 176 10.82 -5.36 4.77
N ARG A 177 10.51 -4.80 5.95
CA ARG A 177 9.76 -5.48 7.03
C ARG A 177 8.25 -5.48 6.79
N ILE A 178 7.69 -4.32 6.39
CA ILE A 178 6.22 -4.15 6.36
C ILE A 178 5.58 -4.49 5.00
N SER A 179 6.38 -4.65 3.95
CA SER A 179 5.91 -4.90 2.58
C SER A 179 6.62 -6.07 1.93
N HIS A 180 7.95 -6.04 1.81
CA HIS A 180 8.68 -7.00 0.98
C HIS A 180 8.75 -8.39 1.61
N LEU A 181 9.07 -8.49 2.91
CA LEU A 181 9.06 -9.77 3.64
C LEU A 181 7.67 -10.42 3.67
N PRO A 182 6.57 -9.70 3.97
CA PRO A 182 5.21 -10.24 3.84
C PRO A 182 4.90 -10.80 2.46
N GLN A 183 5.28 -10.11 1.39
CA GLN A 183 5.09 -10.59 0.02
C GLN A 183 5.83 -11.91 -0.23
N ILE A 184 7.11 -11.97 0.16
CA ILE A 184 7.94 -13.18 0.02
C ILE A 184 7.32 -14.33 0.82
N ALA A 185 6.95 -14.09 2.08
CA ALA A 185 6.34 -15.11 2.94
C ALA A 185 5.03 -15.65 2.36
N SER A 186 4.14 -14.76 1.91
CA SER A 186 2.90 -15.12 1.22
C SER A 186 3.15 -15.98 -0.02
N SER A 187 4.11 -15.60 -0.87
CA SER A 187 4.48 -16.35 -2.07
C SER A 187 5.08 -17.71 -1.74
N LEU A 188 5.90 -17.81 -0.68
CA LEU A 188 6.47 -19.08 -0.24
C LEU A 188 5.40 -20.03 0.32
N ILE A 189 4.41 -19.51 1.06
CA ILE A 189 3.26 -20.30 1.54
C ILE A 189 2.42 -20.77 0.35
N ALA A 190 2.04 -19.87 -0.56
CA ALA A 190 1.27 -20.22 -1.74
C ALA A 190 1.97 -21.28 -2.61
N LYS A 191 3.30 -21.22 -2.73
CA LYS A 191 4.11 -22.21 -3.44
C LYS A 191 3.95 -23.62 -2.87
N GLN A 192 3.71 -23.78 -1.55
CA GLN A 192 3.49 -25.11 -0.94
C GLN A 192 2.19 -25.76 -1.40
N LEU A 193 1.27 -24.99 -1.98
CA LEU A 193 -0.01 -25.51 -2.51
C LEU A 193 0.15 -26.16 -3.90
N THR A 194 1.31 -25.99 -4.54
CA THR A 194 1.57 -26.55 -5.87
C THR A 194 1.56 -28.08 -5.79
N GLY A 195 0.71 -28.71 -6.60
CA GLY A 195 0.55 -30.18 -6.60
C GLY A 195 -0.39 -30.73 -5.52
N THR A 196 -1.05 -29.87 -4.74
CA THR A 196 -2.09 -30.28 -3.80
C THR A 196 -3.30 -30.85 -4.56
N PRO A 197 -3.87 -32.00 -4.14
CA PRO A 197 -5.08 -32.56 -4.74
C PRO A 197 -6.25 -31.56 -4.73
N PRO A 198 -7.03 -31.46 -5.84
CA PRO A 198 -8.15 -30.50 -5.92
C PRO A 198 -9.15 -30.61 -4.77
N GLU A 199 -9.45 -31.84 -4.34
CA GLU A 199 -10.37 -32.11 -3.23
C GLU A 199 -9.90 -31.55 -1.88
N TRP A 200 -8.58 -31.39 -1.67
CA TRP A 200 -8.05 -30.72 -0.48
C TRP A 200 -8.17 -29.22 -0.57
N MET A 201 -8.09 -28.66 -1.79
CA MET A 201 -8.27 -27.23 -2.01
C MET A 201 -9.71 -26.76 -1.75
N GLU A 202 -10.70 -27.65 -1.85
CA GLU A 202 -12.10 -27.38 -1.46
C GLU A 202 -12.23 -27.07 0.05
N LEU A 203 -11.28 -27.55 0.86
CA LEU A 203 -11.24 -27.30 2.32
C LEU A 203 -10.60 -25.94 2.68
N ALA A 204 -10.15 -25.16 1.67
CA ALA A 204 -9.47 -23.90 1.90
C ALA A 204 -10.40 -22.87 2.55
N GLY A 205 -10.11 -22.52 3.80
CA GLY A 205 -10.81 -21.49 4.56
C GLY A 205 -10.25 -20.07 4.33
N GLN A 206 -10.86 -19.09 5.03
CA GLN A 206 -10.50 -17.67 4.92
C GLN A 206 -9.05 -17.40 5.32
N GLY A 207 -8.54 -18.07 6.35
CA GLY A 207 -7.15 -17.90 6.81
C GLY A 207 -6.12 -18.16 5.71
N LEU A 208 -6.31 -19.20 4.88
CA LEU A 208 -5.43 -19.45 3.74
C LEU A 208 -5.55 -18.37 2.68
N ARG A 209 -6.78 -17.94 2.35
CA ARG A 209 -7.04 -16.88 1.37
C ARG A 209 -6.39 -15.57 1.77
N ASP A 210 -6.52 -15.15 3.03
CA ASP A 210 -5.94 -13.91 3.55
C ASP A 210 -4.41 -13.96 3.51
N THR A 211 -3.82 -15.09 3.94
CA THR A 211 -2.37 -15.25 3.98
C THR A 211 -1.74 -15.29 2.59
N THR A 212 -2.43 -15.86 1.59
CA THR A 212 -1.93 -16.00 0.22
C THR A 212 -2.43 -14.93 -0.74
N ARG A 213 -3.28 -13.99 -0.31
CA ARG A 213 -3.91 -12.98 -1.16
C ARG A 213 -2.90 -12.18 -1.99
N ILE A 214 -1.82 -11.72 -1.36
CA ILE A 214 -0.80 -10.91 -2.03
C ILE A 214 0.16 -11.74 -2.91
N ALA A 215 0.17 -13.07 -2.80
CA ALA A 215 1.00 -13.93 -3.66
C ALA A 215 0.60 -13.89 -5.15
N GLY A 216 -0.62 -13.39 -5.48
CA GLY A 216 -1.08 -13.19 -6.85
C GLY A 216 -0.56 -11.92 -7.53
N SER A 217 0.41 -11.23 -6.92
CA SER A 217 1.02 -10.00 -7.49
C SER A 217 1.91 -10.30 -8.70
N ASP A 218 2.13 -9.27 -9.54
CA ASP A 218 2.96 -9.34 -10.74
C ASP A 218 4.43 -9.66 -10.41
N GLU A 219 4.94 -10.74 -10.98
CA GLU A 219 6.30 -11.24 -10.71
C GLU A 219 7.39 -10.30 -11.25
N SER A 220 7.14 -9.59 -12.33
CA SER A 220 8.12 -8.68 -12.93
C SER A 220 8.33 -7.46 -12.04
N LEU A 221 7.26 -6.91 -11.49
CA LEU A 221 7.32 -5.82 -10.51
C LEU A 221 8.06 -6.25 -9.24
N TRP A 222 7.67 -7.39 -8.67
CA TRP A 222 8.25 -7.86 -7.41
C TRP A 222 9.69 -8.32 -7.52
N LYS A 223 10.10 -8.87 -8.68
CA LYS A 223 11.51 -9.14 -8.98
C LYS A 223 12.36 -7.88 -8.83
N GLU A 224 11.93 -6.75 -9.42
CA GLU A 224 12.63 -5.47 -9.33
C GLU A 224 12.70 -4.96 -7.88
N ILE A 225 11.58 -4.96 -7.16
CA ILE A 225 11.49 -4.48 -5.78
C ILE A 225 12.41 -5.27 -4.85
N ILE A 226 12.32 -6.61 -4.91
CA ILE A 226 13.12 -7.51 -4.06
C ILE A 226 14.60 -7.37 -4.38
N TYR A 227 14.96 -7.34 -5.67
CA TYR A 227 16.36 -7.21 -6.09
C TYR A 227 16.96 -5.87 -5.63
N SER A 228 16.24 -4.77 -5.80
CA SER A 228 16.71 -3.44 -5.38
C SER A 228 16.86 -3.33 -3.85
N ASN A 229 16.03 -4.02 -3.06
CA ASN A 229 16.12 -4.00 -1.59
C ASN A 229 16.76 -5.28 -0.98
N ARG A 230 17.49 -6.05 -1.77
CA ARG A 230 18.05 -7.36 -1.38
C ARG A 230 18.94 -7.33 -0.12
N ARG A 231 19.66 -6.22 0.09
CA ARG A 231 20.58 -6.08 1.24
C ARG A 231 19.80 -6.04 2.56
N GLU A 232 18.75 -5.25 2.63
CA GLU A 232 17.91 -5.12 3.81
C GLU A 232 17.03 -6.37 4.04
N LEU A 233 16.69 -7.09 2.95
CA LEU A 233 15.94 -8.33 3.01
C LEU A 233 16.74 -9.53 3.50
N GLN A 234 18.05 -9.58 3.21
CA GLN A 234 18.87 -10.77 3.51
C GLN A 234 18.78 -11.18 4.98
N GLN A 235 19.01 -10.25 5.91
CA GLN A 235 18.96 -10.56 7.34
C GLN A 235 17.55 -10.94 7.81
N LEU A 236 16.51 -10.32 7.26
CA LEU A 236 15.12 -10.64 7.59
C LEU A 236 14.75 -12.07 7.16
N LEU A 237 15.23 -12.50 5.99
CA LEU A 237 15.02 -13.85 5.50
C LEU A 237 15.80 -14.90 6.33
N VAL A 238 17.02 -14.58 6.77
CA VAL A 238 17.77 -15.43 7.69
C VAL A 238 17.04 -15.57 9.03
N ASN A 239 16.49 -14.47 9.55
CA ASN A 239 15.71 -14.52 10.79
C ASN A 239 14.46 -15.39 10.63
N LEU A 240 13.71 -15.22 9.53
CA LEU A 240 12.53 -16.05 9.22
C LEU A 240 12.91 -17.53 9.06
N GLN A 241 14.06 -17.83 8.42
CA GLN A 241 14.56 -19.20 8.30
C GLN A 241 14.83 -19.81 9.68
N ASN A 242 15.44 -19.06 10.58
CA ASN A 242 15.71 -19.51 11.95
C ASN A 242 14.41 -19.77 12.73
N ASP A 243 13.40 -18.91 12.57
CA ASP A 243 12.09 -19.09 13.19
C ASP A 243 11.39 -20.37 12.68
N VAL A 244 11.46 -20.62 11.36
CA VAL A 244 10.97 -21.86 10.75
C VAL A 244 11.72 -23.07 11.28
N GLN A 245 13.05 -23.00 11.40
CA GLN A 245 13.86 -24.09 11.98
C GLN A 245 13.49 -24.35 13.43
N SER A 246 13.34 -23.27 14.23
CA SER A 246 12.89 -23.39 15.63
C SER A 246 11.51 -24.05 15.74
N MET A 247 10.58 -23.77 14.83
CA MET A 247 9.29 -24.44 14.78
C MET A 247 9.45 -25.93 14.47
N ILE A 248 10.30 -26.30 13.51
CA ILE A 248 10.56 -27.70 13.12
C ILE A 248 11.12 -28.48 14.33
N ASP A 249 12.11 -27.89 15.03
CA ASP A 249 12.76 -28.51 16.17
C ASP A 249 11.83 -28.66 17.39
N SER A 250 10.74 -27.88 17.42
CA SER A 250 9.79 -27.80 18.53
C SER A 250 8.49 -28.58 18.29
N LEU A 251 8.32 -29.29 17.18
CA LEU A 251 7.06 -29.97 16.83
C LEU A 251 6.61 -30.99 17.87
N GLU A 252 7.52 -31.57 18.65
CA GLU A 252 7.24 -32.50 19.73
C GLU A 252 7.02 -31.82 21.11
N ASP A 253 7.22 -30.47 21.21
CA ASP A 253 7.07 -29.70 22.45
C ASP A 253 5.93 -28.67 22.35
N PRO A 254 4.72 -28.98 22.86
CA PRO A 254 3.57 -28.08 22.82
C PRO A 254 3.82 -26.72 23.48
N GLN A 255 4.70 -26.64 24.48
CA GLN A 255 4.98 -25.37 25.17
C GLN A 255 5.82 -24.43 24.30
N GLN A 256 6.82 -24.95 23.61
CA GLN A 256 7.61 -24.16 22.67
C GLN A 256 6.78 -23.73 21.46
N ILE A 257 5.92 -24.57 20.93
CA ILE A 257 4.97 -24.21 19.89
C ILE A 257 4.11 -23.02 20.34
N ALA A 258 3.53 -23.12 21.55
CA ALA A 258 2.70 -22.05 22.11
C ALA A 258 3.45 -20.73 22.25
N GLN A 259 4.74 -20.77 22.66
CA GLN A 259 5.58 -19.58 22.78
C GLN A 259 5.84 -18.92 21.43
N LEU A 260 6.18 -19.66 20.39
CA LEU A 260 6.39 -19.15 19.04
C LEU A 260 5.12 -18.46 18.50
N ILE A 261 3.96 -19.08 18.65
CA ILE A 261 2.67 -18.49 18.25
C ILE A 261 2.37 -17.21 19.06
N ALA A 262 2.65 -17.21 20.37
CA ALA A 262 2.46 -16.03 21.22
C ALA A 262 3.32 -14.84 20.78
N GLN A 263 4.56 -15.08 20.35
CA GLN A 263 5.44 -14.03 19.80
C GLN A 263 4.84 -13.42 18.52
N GLY A 264 4.28 -14.24 17.63
CA GLY A 264 3.55 -13.75 16.45
C GLY A 264 2.36 -12.86 16.82
N ARG A 265 1.60 -13.22 17.85
CA ARG A 265 0.50 -12.39 18.37
C ARG A 265 0.98 -11.03 18.89
N ILE A 266 2.11 -11.01 19.59
CA ILE A 266 2.73 -9.75 20.07
C ILE A 266 3.11 -8.88 18.88
N GLY A 267 3.77 -9.45 17.86
CA GLY A 267 4.12 -8.74 16.63
C GLY A 267 2.91 -8.16 15.91
N LYS A 268 1.84 -8.94 15.79
CA LYS A 268 0.56 -8.49 15.18
C LYS A 268 -0.05 -7.30 15.92
N ALA A 269 0.06 -7.26 17.25
CA ALA A 269 -0.47 -6.16 18.08
C ALA A 269 0.27 -4.82 17.88
N LEU A 270 1.46 -4.81 17.26
CA LEU A 270 2.19 -3.60 16.92
C LEU A 270 1.65 -2.89 15.67
N ILE A 271 0.83 -3.56 14.87
CA ILE A 271 0.25 -2.97 13.65
C ILE A 271 -0.82 -1.96 14.08
N PRO A 272 -0.67 -0.67 13.70
CA PRO A 272 -1.65 0.35 14.04
C PRO A 272 -3.02 0.03 13.44
N GLY A 273 -4.09 0.47 14.10
CA GLY A 273 -5.45 0.43 13.56
C GLY A 273 -5.59 1.30 12.29
N LYS A 274 -6.70 1.13 11.56
CA LYS A 274 -6.97 1.75 10.25
C LYS A 274 -6.78 3.28 10.19
N HIS A 275 -6.83 3.98 11.33
CA HIS A 275 -6.69 5.43 11.41
C HIS A 275 -5.32 5.91 11.93
N GLY A 276 -4.28 5.05 11.89
CA GLY A 276 -2.90 5.43 12.28
C GLY A 276 -2.70 5.71 13.77
N GLY A 277 -3.73 5.51 14.61
CA GLY A 277 -3.65 5.63 16.08
C GLY A 277 -3.06 4.37 16.73
N LYS A 278 -2.77 4.43 18.03
CA LYS A 278 -2.45 3.24 18.82
C LYS A 278 -3.51 2.18 18.58
N ALA A 279 -3.09 0.90 18.43
CA ALA A 279 -4.01 -0.22 18.35
C ALA A 279 -5.04 -0.09 19.48
N ARG A 280 -6.29 0.17 19.12
CA ARG A 280 -7.40 0.19 20.08
C ARG A 280 -7.79 -1.24 20.35
N GLU A 281 -8.13 -1.56 21.59
CA GLU A 281 -8.80 -2.82 21.87
C GLU A 281 -10.19 -2.75 21.25
N TYR A 282 -10.46 -3.66 20.30
CA TYR A 282 -11.77 -3.78 19.69
C TYR A 282 -12.56 -4.88 20.40
N PHE A 283 -13.86 -4.65 20.48
CA PHE A 283 -14.84 -5.63 20.90
C PHE A 283 -15.56 -6.17 19.67
N TYR A 284 -15.56 -7.47 19.53
CA TYR A 284 -16.07 -8.16 18.33
C TYR A 284 -17.50 -8.64 18.60
N LEU A 285 -18.46 -8.11 17.83
CA LEU A 285 -19.87 -8.47 17.90
C LEU A 285 -20.21 -9.42 16.74
N PRO A 286 -20.38 -10.74 17.02
CA PRO A 286 -20.77 -11.72 15.99
C PRO A 286 -22.29 -11.69 15.78
N ILE A 287 -22.71 -11.68 14.50
CA ILE A 287 -24.12 -11.63 14.10
C ILE A 287 -24.30 -12.66 12.98
N VAL A 288 -25.24 -13.59 13.12
CA VAL A 288 -25.58 -14.53 12.05
C VAL A 288 -26.72 -13.94 11.23
N ILE A 289 -26.51 -13.88 9.91
CA ILE A 289 -27.48 -13.36 8.96
C ILE A 289 -27.80 -14.41 7.89
N ASP A 290 -28.95 -14.26 7.24
CA ASP A 290 -29.23 -14.96 5.99
C ASP A 290 -28.29 -14.44 4.88
N ASP A 291 -27.76 -15.33 4.06
CA ASP A 291 -26.99 -14.94 2.87
C ASP A 291 -27.95 -14.51 1.73
N LYS A 292 -28.49 -13.30 1.87
CA LYS A 292 -29.47 -12.71 0.94
C LYS A 292 -29.11 -11.26 0.64
N PRO A 293 -29.46 -10.78 -0.57
CA PRO A 293 -29.32 -9.36 -0.91
C PRO A 293 -29.98 -8.45 0.12
N GLY A 294 -29.30 -7.37 0.52
CA GLY A 294 -29.80 -6.35 1.42
C GLY A 294 -29.52 -6.57 2.91
N GLN A 295 -29.11 -7.75 3.36
CA GLN A 295 -28.86 -8.03 4.79
C GLN A 295 -27.72 -7.17 5.37
N LEU A 296 -26.63 -7.01 4.64
CA LEU A 296 -25.54 -6.10 5.04
C LEU A 296 -26.01 -4.64 5.15
N GLY A 297 -26.78 -4.19 4.14
CA GLY A 297 -27.36 -2.85 4.16
C GLY A 297 -28.28 -2.62 5.38
N ALA A 298 -29.07 -3.63 5.75
CA ALA A 298 -29.92 -3.56 6.94
C ALA A 298 -29.10 -3.40 8.24
N ILE A 299 -28.03 -4.19 8.42
CA ILE A 299 -27.14 -4.04 9.61
C ILE A 299 -26.51 -2.64 9.66
N PHE A 300 -25.99 -2.12 8.53
CA PHE A 300 -25.39 -0.80 8.51
C PHE A 300 -26.41 0.32 8.78
N ASN A 301 -27.67 0.16 8.36
CA ASN A 301 -28.73 1.10 8.70
C ASN A 301 -28.99 1.11 10.21
N GLU A 302 -28.98 -0.05 10.87
CA GLU A 302 -29.11 -0.13 12.33
C GLU A 302 -27.90 0.51 13.04
N CYS A 303 -26.66 0.28 12.55
CA CYS A 303 -25.48 0.96 13.09
C CYS A 303 -25.63 2.47 12.96
N ALA A 304 -26.08 2.98 11.82
CA ALA A 304 -26.30 4.42 11.60
C ALA A 304 -27.41 4.98 12.50
N ALA A 305 -28.54 4.26 12.65
CA ALA A 305 -29.65 4.66 13.52
C ALA A 305 -29.25 4.76 15.00
N MET A 306 -28.28 3.93 15.40
CA MET A 306 -27.74 3.92 16.76
C MET A 306 -26.52 4.82 16.95
N ASP A 307 -26.07 5.55 15.92
CA ASP A 307 -24.83 6.36 15.95
C ASP A 307 -23.63 5.52 16.42
N VAL A 308 -23.46 4.33 15.80
CA VAL A 308 -22.39 3.36 16.08
C VAL A 308 -21.39 3.39 14.95
N ASN A 309 -20.11 3.62 15.27
CA ASN A 309 -19.02 3.55 14.29
C ASN A 309 -18.48 2.13 14.19
N VAL A 310 -18.48 1.58 12.96
CA VAL A 310 -17.91 0.26 12.66
C VAL A 310 -16.44 0.43 12.24
N GLU A 311 -15.53 -0.05 13.08
CA GLU A 311 -14.08 0.08 12.85
C GLU A 311 -13.56 -0.96 11.85
N ASP A 312 -14.07 -2.19 11.91
CA ASP A 312 -13.76 -3.28 10.98
C ASP A 312 -14.93 -4.25 10.84
N LEU A 313 -14.91 -5.00 9.75
CA LEU A 313 -15.93 -5.98 9.40
C LEU A 313 -15.26 -7.24 8.87
N ASN A 314 -15.65 -8.40 9.39
CA ASN A 314 -15.34 -9.69 8.83
C ASN A 314 -16.63 -10.42 8.44
N ILE A 315 -16.64 -11.12 7.29
CA ILE A 315 -17.76 -11.93 6.82
C ILE A 315 -17.23 -13.32 6.54
N GLU A 316 -17.84 -14.32 7.17
CA GLU A 316 -17.49 -15.71 7.00
C GLU A 316 -18.68 -16.46 6.41
N HIS A 317 -18.45 -17.15 5.28
CA HIS A 317 -19.41 -18.04 4.66
C HIS A 317 -18.99 -19.48 4.88
N SER A 318 -19.91 -20.33 5.30
CA SER A 318 -19.69 -21.77 5.39
C SER A 318 -20.21 -22.45 4.12
N PRO A 319 -19.42 -23.31 3.45
CA PRO A 319 -19.87 -24.01 2.27
C PRO A 319 -21.17 -24.78 2.51
N GLY A 320 -22.17 -24.59 1.63
CA GLY A 320 -23.47 -25.26 1.71
C GLY A 320 -24.46 -24.68 2.73
N GLN A 321 -24.14 -23.57 3.41
CA GLN A 321 -25.07 -22.87 4.30
C GLN A 321 -25.66 -21.63 3.62
N LEU A 322 -26.93 -21.35 3.93
CA LEU A 322 -27.66 -20.16 3.46
C LEU A 322 -27.52 -18.99 4.44
N SER A 323 -26.54 -19.04 5.34
CA SER A 323 -26.25 -18.02 6.35
C SER A 323 -24.80 -17.63 6.33
N ALA A 324 -24.51 -16.39 6.73
CA ALA A 324 -23.17 -15.86 6.91
C ALA A 324 -23.00 -15.36 8.37
N LEU A 325 -21.80 -15.52 8.90
CA LEU A 325 -21.40 -14.89 10.16
C LEU A 325 -20.73 -13.56 9.85
N ILE A 326 -21.32 -12.48 10.35
CA ILE A 326 -20.72 -11.15 10.32
C ILE A 326 -20.13 -10.89 11.70
N THR A 327 -18.89 -10.41 11.75
CA THR A 327 -18.26 -9.96 12.98
C THR A 327 -17.89 -8.48 12.83
N LEU A 328 -18.54 -7.62 13.61
CA LEU A 328 -18.24 -6.20 13.65
C LEU A 328 -17.20 -5.92 14.73
N ALA A 329 -16.14 -5.18 14.40
CA ALA A 329 -15.18 -4.64 15.36
C ALA A 329 -15.62 -3.24 15.76
N LEU A 330 -15.86 -3.03 17.05
CA LEU A 330 -16.50 -1.84 17.63
C LEU A 330 -15.73 -1.36 18.86
N SER A 331 -16.03 -0.14 19.35
CA SER A 331 -15.68 0.25 20.71
C SER A 331 -16.49 -0.58 21.74
N GLU A 332 -16.02 -0.65 22.99
CA GLU A 332 -16.75 -1.39 24.06
C GLU A 332 -18.19 -0.90 24.18
N SER A 333 -18.37 0.42 24.32
CA SER A 333 -19.67 1.05 24.45
C SER A 333 -20.58 0.83 23.24
N ASP A 334 -20.02 0.88 22.03
CA ASP A 334 -20.79 0.67 20.80
C ASP A 334 -21.20 -0.80 20.63
N ALA A 335 -20.31 -1.74 21.00
CA ALA A 335 -20.61 -3.16 20.95
C ALA A 335 -21.77 -3.54 21.90
N GLU A 336 -21.76 -3.04 23.14
CA GLU A 336 -22.84 -3.25 24.10
C GLU A 336 -24.16 -2.64 23.63
N LYS A 337 -24.12 -1.38 23.21
CA LYS A 337 -25.28 -0.63 22.72
C LYS A 337 -25.92 -1.31 21.51
N LEU A 338 -25.12 -1.67 20.52
CA LEU A 338 -25.59 -2.31 19.31
C LEU A 338 -26.09 -3.73 19.55
N SER A 339 -25.43 -4.50 20.42
CA SER A 339 -25.85 -5.86 20.79
C SER A 339 -27.25 -5.88 21.42
N ILE A 340 -27.53 -4.96 22.36
CA ILE A 340 -28.83 -4.82 22.99
C ILE A 340 -29.90 -4.46 21.95
N HIS A 341 -29.62 -3.43 21.12
CA HIS A 341 -30.53 -2.96 20.10
C HIS A 341 -30.89 -4.07 19.11
N LEU A 342 -29.89 -4.68 18.47
CA LEU A 342 -30.09 -5.72 17.44
C LEU A 342 -30.85 -6.93 18.00
N THR A 343 -30.54 -7.33 19.24
CA THR A 343 -31.25 -8.42 19.91
C THR A 343 -32.73 -8.04 20.09
N SER A 344 -33.04 -6.79 20.48
CA SER A 344 -34.41 -6.33 20.72
C SER A 344 -35.30 -6.32 19.48
N ILE A 345 -34.69 -6.15 18.30
CA ILE A 345 -35.39 -6.16 16.99
C ILE A 345 -35.27 -7.48 16.26
N GLY A 346 -34.79 -8.54 16.93
CA GLY A 346 -34.84 -9.91 16.45
C GLY A 346 -33.66 -10.39 15.59
N TRP A 347 -32.52 -9.67 15.59
CA TRP A 347 -31.30 -10.19 14.97
C TRP A 347 -30.66 -11.29 15.78
N ASN A 348 -30.01 -12.24 15.10
CA ASN A 348 -29.31 -13.34 15.74
C ASN A 348 -27.90 -12.91 16.15
N VAL A 349 -27.81 -12.29 17.32
CA VAL A 349 -26.60 -11.71 17.90
C VAL A 349 -25.96 -12.67 18.88
N HIS A 350 -24.65 -12.86 18.82
CA HIS A 350 -23.89 -13.71 19.73
C HIS A 350 -23.08 -12.86 20.74
N PRO A 351 -22.60 -13.49 21.84
CA PRO A 351 -21.85 -12.80 22.87
C PRO A 351 -20.64 -12.05 22.31
N ILE A 352 -20.45 -10.82 22.81
CA ILE A 352 -19.31 -9.96 22.49
C ILE A 352 -18.02 -10.70 22.89
N ARG A 353 -17.03 -10.65 22.02
CA ARG A 353 -15.70 -11.23 22.24
C ARG A 353 -14.65 -10.13 22.33
N LYS A 354 -13.62 -10.36 23.11
CA LYS A 354 -12.43 -9.49 23.22
C LYS A 354 -11.30 -10.01 22.35
#